data_0fec13d3ec5a8ff70ab6de765388d946
#
_entry.id   0fec13d3ec5a8ff70ab6de765388d946
#
_cell.length_a   1.000
_cell.length_b   1.000
_cell.length_c   1.000
_cell.angle_alpha   90.00
_cell.angle_beta   90.00
_cell.angle_gamma   90.00
#
_symmetry.space_group_name_H-M   'P 1'
#
loop_
_entity.id
_entity.type
_entity.pdbx_description
1 polymer ?
#
loop_
_entity_poly.entity_id
_entity_poly.type
_entity_poly.pdbx_seq_one_letter_code
_entity_poly.pdbx_strand_id
1 'polypeptide(L)'
;MKTARAAVVAALAALALGATPSSPPVRVLVYTFTYTNFTTETIHDSGINAPAFHAPVSGVAESRAADSDLGTITVEVLRVQPDTGLIVSVAEDAHGHRSARPATCVVYGNTNVICDPDVRVNTEELSLLRLRGSNFVDTNQIDAKNHWRVDQSGNRMSDVADFSIDKNQDGMLKISSTRILRETDAIGFVSTTNGTISYDWGRLVPTSVVDDETIRQPGSLDRYSTVRTQTSLTLIRDSAAAKTP
;
A
#
# COMPACT_ATOMS: atom_id res chain seq x y z
N MET A 1 42.37 -24.60 12.62
CA MET A 1 41.62 -24.73 11.37
C MET A 1 40.13 -24.40 11.62
N LYS A 2 39.76 -23.12 11.78
CA LYS A 2 38.34 -22.67 12.03
C LYS A 2 38.04 -21.28 11.42
N THR A 3 38.54 -20.93 10.23
CA THR A 3 38.34 -19.59 9.64
C THR A 3 37.87 -19.59 8.19
N ALA A 4 37.45 -20.71 7.60
CA ALA A 4 37.11 -20.76 6.17
C ALA A 4 35.62 -20.88 5.83
N ARG A 5 34.68 -20.84 6.80
CA ARG A 5 33.24 -21.03 6.55
C ARG A 5 32.39 -19.77 6.56
N ALA A 6 32.92 -18.64 6.97
CA ALA A 6 32.15 -17.37 7.04
C ALA A 6 32.15 -16.55 5.74
N ALA A 7 33.10 -16.81 4.83
CA ALA A 7 33.26 -15.99 3.61
C ALA A 7 32.35 -16.39 2.44
N VAL A 8 31.77 -17.60 2.46
CA VAL A 8 30.97 -18.11 1.32
C VAL A 8 29.51 -17.63 1.36
N VAL A 9 28.97 -17.33 2.53
CA VAL A 9 27.57 -16.88 2.64
C VAL A 9 27.39 -15.41 2.26
N ALA A 10 28.41 -14.57 2.49
CA ALA A 10 28.35 -13.15 2.11
C ALA A 10 28.48 -12.91 0.59
N ALA A 11 29.14 -13.82 -0.14
CA ALA A 11 29.36 -13.68 -1.58
C ALA A 11 28.10 -14.04 -2.42
N LEU A 12 27.17 -14.86 -1.89
CA LEU A 12 25.95 -15.25 -2.58
C LEU A 12 24.84 -14.20 -2.46
N ALA A 13 24.83 -13.38 -1.41
CA ALA A 13 23.88 -12.28 -1.28
C ALA A 13 24.24 -11.06 -2.16
N ALA A 14 25.52 -10.83 -2.43
CA ALA A 14 25.95 -9.71 -3.26
C ALA A 14 25.74 -9.92 -4.78
N LEU A 15 25.60 -11.16 -5.23
CA LEU A 15 25.35 -11.50 -6.64
C LEU A 15 23.87 -11.37 -7.07
N ALA A 16 22.94 -11.27 -6.12
CA ALA A 16 21.52 -11.11 -6.44
C ALA A 16 21.08 -9.65 -6.66
N LEU A 17 21.85 -8.66 -6.18
CA LEU A 17 21.47 -7.24 -6.18
C LEU A 17 22.17 -6.39 -7.25
N GLY A 18 23.10 -6.94 -8.02
CA GLY A 18 23.91 -6.16 -8.96
C GLY A 18 23.64 -6.35 -10.45
N ALA A 19 22.73 -7.22 -10.84
CA ALA A 19 22.43 -7.43 -12.26
C ALA A 19 21.28 -6.51 -12.70
N THR A 20 21.60 -5.43 -13.41
CA THR A 20 20.61 -4.80 -14.29
C THR A 20 20.00 -5.89 -15.16
N PRO A 21 18.67 -6.04 -15.17
CA PRO A 21 18.04 -7.09 -15.97
C PRO A 21 18.37 -6.85 -17.44
N SER A 22 19.16 -7.76 -18.02
CA SER A 22 19.54 -7.73 -19.44
C SER A 22 18.40 -8.15 -20.35
N SER A 23 17.31 -8.62 -19.79
CA SER A 23 16.10 -9.04 -20.51
C SER A 23 14.94 -8.04 -20.31
N PRO A 24 14.14 -7.80 -21.36
CA PRO A 24 12.98 -6.94 -21.23
C PRO A 24 11.99 -7.48 -20.20
N PRO A 25 11.20 -6.61 -19.53
CA PRO A 25 10.21 -7.04 -18.56
C PRO A 25 9.17 -7.95 -19.19
N VAL A 26 8.71 -8.95 -18.44
CA VAL A 26 7.69 -9.91 -18.87
C VAL A 26 6.33 -9.22 -19.09
N ARG A 27 6.06 -8.18 -18.28
CA ARG A 27 4.81 -7.40 -18.33
C ARG A 27 5.07 -6.00 -17.79
N VAL A 28 4.42 -5.01 -18.41
CA VAL A 28 4.44 -3.61 -17.96
C VAL A 28 3.03 -3.16 -17.70
N LEU A 29 2.80 -2.60 -16.52
CA LEU A 29 1.54 -2.00 -16.10
C LEU A 29 1.79 -0.52 -15.82
N VAL A 30 0.91 0.35 -16.30
CA VAL A 30 0.97 1.78 -16.01
C VAL A 30 -0.36 2.21 -15.42
N TYR A 31 -0.30 2.85 -14.26
CA TYR A 31 -1.45 3.41 -13.56
C TYR A 31 -1.32 4.93 -13.53
N THR A 32 -2.43 5.63 -13.71
CA THR A 32 -2.54 7.01 -13.26
C THR A 32 -2.96 7.02 -11.82
N PHE A 33 -2.48 7.98 -11.04
CA PHE A 33 -2.97 8.20 -9.68
C PHE A 33 -3.37 9.65 -9.48
N THR A 34 -4.31 9.85 -8.56
CA THR A 34 -4.61 11.14 -7.95
C THR A 34 -4.58 10.95 -6.44
N TYR A 35 -4.02 11.92 -5.76
CA TYR A 35 -3.89 11.95 -4.33
C TYR A 35 -4.38 13.29 -3.81
N THR A 36 -5.23 13.29 -2.79
CA THR A 36 -5.70 14.53 -2.17
C THR A 36 -5.63 14.38 -0.65
N ASN A 37 -4.99 15.34 -0.01
CA ASN A 37 -4.74 15.32 1.43
C ASN A 37 -5.52 16.44 2.12
N PHE A 38 -6.23 16.10 3.19
CA PHE A 38 -6.97 17.02 4.04
C PHE A 38 -6.47 16.89 5.46
N THR A 39 -5.99 17.96 6.06
CA THR A 39 -5.55 17.95 7.46
C THR A 39 -6.56 18.69 8.33
N THR A 40 -7.02 18.02 9.38
CA THR A 40 -7.89 18.58 10.41
C THR A 40 -7.18 18.45 11.76
N GLU A 41 -6.96 19.55 12.44
CA GLU A 41 -6.45 19.53 13.81
C GLU A 41 -7.62 19.61 14.78
N THR A 42 -7.78 18.60 15.64
CA THR A 42 -8.78 18.59 16.70
C THR A 42 -8.10 18.78 18.04
N ILE A 43 -8.50 19.81 18.77
CA ILE A 43 -8.04 20.10 20.12
C ILE A 43 -9.10 19.57 21.07
N HIS A 44 -8.76 18.55 21.88
CA HIS A 44 -9.56 18.15 23.02
C HIS A 44 -8.99 18.84 24.27
N ASP A 45 -9.77 19.74 24.84
CA ASP A 45 -9.46 20.24 26.18
C ASP A 45 -10.04 19.24 27.17
N SER A 46 -9.15 18.44 27.82
CA SER A 46 -9.56 17.45 28.81
C SER A 46 -10.05 18.06 30.13
N GLY A 47 -9.99 19.39 30.27
CA GLY A 47 -10.47 20.09 31.46
C GLY A 47 -9.67 19.86 32.72
N ILE A 48 -8.59 19.04 32.69
CA ILE A 48 -7.82 18.66 33.87
C ILE A 48 -6.97 19.82 34.39
N ASN A 49 -6.65 20.80 33.55
CA ASN A 49 -5.86 21.98 33.94
C ASN A 49 -6.52 23.31 33.56
N ALA A 50 -7.79 23.34 33.21
CA ALA A 50 -8.49 24.59 32.97
C ALA A 50 -8.71 25.31 34.34
N PRO A 51 -8.34 26.57 34.47
CA PRO A 51 -8.75 27.36 35.63
C PRO A 51 -10.28 27.39 35.66
N ALA A 52 -10.87 27.24 36.86
CA ALA A 52 -12.27 26.93 37.16
C ALA A 52 -13.35 27.86 36.54
N PHE A 53 -13.02 28.71 35.57
CA PHE A 53 -13.90 29.72 34.99
C PHE A 53 -14.05 29.69 33.46
N HIS A 54 -13.42 28.71 32.80
CA HIS A 54 -13.62 28.57 31.33
C HIS A 54 -14.32 27.28 31.02
N ALA A 55 -15.46 27.40 30.32
CA ALA A 55 -16.12 26.25 29.73
C ALA A 55 -15.15 25.50 28.78
N PRO A 56 -15.15 24.16 28.76
CA PRO A 56 -14.29 23.40 27.88
C PRO A 56 -14.53 23.83 26.44
N VAL A 57 -13.54 24.44 25.82
CA VAL A 57 -13.61 24.84 24.40
C VAL A 57 -13.17 23.64 23.59
N SER A 58 -14.14 22.83 23.17
CA SER A 58 -13.92 21.89 22.05
C SER A 58 -13.88 22.69 20.77
N GLY A 59 -12.72 23.11 20.32
CA GLY A 59 -12.55 23.80 19.05
C GLY A 59 -12.06 22.81 17.99
N VAL A 60 -12.85 22.59 16.96
CA VAL A 60 -12.36 21.97 15.72
C VAL A 60 -11.82 23.11 14.85
N ALA A 61 -10.52 23.29 14.80
CA ALA A 61 -9.91 24.17 13.81
C ALA A 61 -9.76 23.37 12.50
N GLU A 62 -10.67 23.53 11.57
CA GLU A 62 -10.50 23.02 10.22
C GLU A 62 -9.42 23.84 9.51
N SER A 63 -8.22 23.35 9.48
CA SER A 63 -7.19 23.82 8.56
C SER A 63 -7.39 23.05 7.23
N ARG A 64 -8.04 23.67 6.27
CA ARG A 64 -8.14 23.13 4.90
C ARG A 64 -6.86 23.47 4.13
N ALA A 65 -5.83 22.67 4.34
CA ALA A 65 -4.77 22.54 3.36
C ALA A 65 -5.11 21.32 2.51
N ALA A 66 -5.82 21.49 1.41
CA ALA A 66 -5.94 20.45 0.41
C ALA A 66 -4.65 20.51 -0.42
N ASP A 67 -3.74 19.59 -0.17
CA ASP A 67 -2.64 19.31 -1.08
C ASP A 67 -3.08 18.19 -2.02
N SER A 68 -2.90 18.38 -3.31
CA SER A 68 -3.28 17.38 -4.30
C SER A 68 -2.12 17.08 -5.21
N ASP A 69 -1.89 15.83 -5.47
CA ASP A 69 -0.88 15.33 -6.38
C ASP A 69 -1.51 14.44 -7.45
N LEU A 70 -0.88 14.36 -8.60
CA LEU A 70 -1.28 13.50 -9.70
C LEU A 70 -0.04 13.02 -10.44
N GLY A 71 -0.11 11.80 -10.96
CA GLY A 71 1.02 11.24 -11.67
C GLY A 71 0.74 9.86 -12.24
N THR A 72 1.83 9.14 -12.49
CA THR A 72 1.78 7.77 -12.97
C THR A 72 2.67 6.87 -12.14
N ILE A 73 2.21 5.63 -11.92
CA ILE A 73 3.00 4.54 -11.35
C ILE A 73 3.22 3.51 -12.45
N THR A 74 4.48 3.19 -12.72
CA THR A 74 4.86 2.12 -13.64
C THR A 74 5.34 0.92 -12.85
N VAL A 75 4.72 -0.25 -13.08
CA VAL A 75 5.12 -1.53 -12.51
C VAL A 75 5.59 -2.44 -13.63
N GLU A 76 6.87 -2.79 -13.61
CA GLU A 76 7.48 -3.73 -14.54
C GLU A 76 7.67 -5.08 -13.86
N VAL A 77 7.00 -6.11 -14.33
CA VAL A 77 7.23 -7.49 -13.88
C VAL A 77 8.49 -7.99 -14.56
N LEU A 78 9.57 -8.11 -13.80
CA LEU A 78 10.87 -8.55 -14.30
C LEU A 78 10.95 -10.06 -14.38
N ARG A 79 10.33 -10.76 -13.41
CA ARG A 79 10.34 -12.22 -13.34
C ARG A 79 9.13 -12.73 -12.58
N VAL A 80 8.62 -13.87 -13.02
CA VAL A 80 7.63 -14.68 -12.27
C VAL A 80 8.39 -15.85 -11.66
N GLN A 81 8.26 -16.04 -10.36
CA GLN A 81 8.83 -17.17 -9.62
C GLN A 81 7.67 -18.03 -9.11
N PRO A 82 7.52 -19.28 -9.59
CA PRO A 82 6.35 -20.12 -9.29
C PRO A 82 6.10 -20.28 -7.78
N ASP A 83 7.17 -20.43 -6.98
CA ASP A 83 7.06 -20.74 -5.56
C ASP A 83 7.10 -19.49 -4.64
N THR A 84 7.56 -18.36 -5.13
CA THR A 84 7.79 -17.18 -4.29
C THR A 84 7.00 -15.95 -4.71
N GLY A 85 6.60 -15.81 -5.98
CA GLY A 85 5.80 -14.69 -6.45
C GLY A 85 6.43 -13.90 -7.59
N LEU A 86 6.32 -12.58 -7.57
CA LEU A 86 6.77 -11.69 -8.63
C LEU A 86 7.99 -10.88 -8.18
N ILE A 87 9.00 -10.77 -9.04
CA ILE A 87 10.02 -9.73 -8.91
C ILE A 87 9.59 -8.58 -9.81
N VAL A 88 9.43 -7.41 -9.23
CA VAL A 88 8.95 -6.21 -9.94
C VAL A 88 9.90 -5.04 -9.74
N SER A 89 9.90 -4.13 -10.70
CA SER A 89 10.44 -2.78 -10.58
C SER A 89 9.26 -1.83 -10.53
N VAL A 90 9.26 -0.90 -9.58
CA VAL A 90 8.21 0.12 -9.45
C VAL A 90 8.83 1.51 -9.49
N ALA A 91 8.21 2.40 -10.23
CA ALA A 91 8.64 3.79 -10.36
C ALA A 91 7.41 4.70 -10.43
N GLU A 92 7.50 5.82 -9.73
CA GLU A 92 6.51 6.89 -9.74
C GLU A 92 7.02 8.09 -10.54
N ASP A 93 6.13 8.73 -11.26
CA ASP A 93 6.33 10.04 -11.92
C ASP A 93 5.17 10.95 -11.49
N ALA A 94 5.42 11.80 -10.51
CA ALA A 94 4.48 12.73 -9.94
C ALA A 94 4.84 14.15 -10.36
N HIS A 95 3.90 14.92 -10.91
CA HIS A 95 4.11 16.31 -11.37
C HIS A 95 5.36 16.50 -12.26
N GLY A 96 5.75 15.49 -13.03
CA GLY A 96 6.99 15.51 -13.81
C GLY A 96 8.27 15.28 -12.98
N HIS A 97 8.13 14.94 -11.70
CA HIS A 97 9.23 14.50 -10.85
C HIS A 97 9.29 12.98 -10.83
N ARG A 98 10.02 12.41 -11.76
CA ARG A 98 10.24 10.97 -11.80
C ARG A 98 11.08 10.53 -10.60
N SER A 99 10.72 9.41 -9.98
CA SER A 99 11.57 8.75 -8.99
C SER A 99 13.00 8.64 -9.52
N ALA A 100 13.98 9.13 -8.77
CA ALA A 100 15.38 9.17 -9.21
C ALA A 100 15.91 7.76 -9.52
N ARG A 101 15.35 6.74 -8.86
CA ARG A 101 15.67 5.33 -9.04
C ARG A 101 14.41 4.49 -8.82
N PRO A 102 14.08 3.57 -9.74
CA PRO A 102 13.02 2.59 -9.52
C PRO A 102 13.36 1.67 -8.34
N ALA A 103 12.36 1.31 -7.54
CA ALA A 103 12.51 0.33 -6.48
C ALA A 103 12.33 -1.08 -7.03
N THR A 104 13.20 -2.01 -6.63
CA THR A 104 13.00 -3.44 -6.89
C THR A 104 12.31 -4.07 -5.70
N CYS A 105 11.19 -4.76 -5.95
CA CYS A 105 10.41 -5.41 -4.91
C CYS A 105 10.14 -6.88 -5.26
N VAL A 106 9.98 -7.69 -4.21
CA VAL A 106 9.44 -9.05 -4.30
C VAL A 106 8.01 -9.01 -3.76
N VAL A 107 7.06 -9.40 -4.60
CA VAL A 107 5.63 -9.53 -4.26
C VAL A 107 5.33 -11.00 -4.07
N TYR A 108 5.09 -11.42 -2.85
CA TYR A 108 4.77 -12.80 -2.51
C TYR A 108 3.31 -13.13 -2.80
N GLY A 109 3.02 -14.42 -3.00
CA GLY A 109 1.66 -14.89 -3.23
C GLY A 109 0.67 -14.46 -2.14
N ASN A 110 1.11 -14.46 -0.89
CA ASN A 110 0.32 -14.03 0.28
C ASN A 110 0.19 -12.51 0.46
N THR A 111 0.40 -11.73 -0.59
CA THR A 111 0.31 -10.25 -0.59
C THR A 111 1.41 -9.51 0.18
N ASN A 112 2.37 -10.23 0.77
CA ASN A 112 3.52 -9.58 1.39
C ASN A 112 4.43 -8.96 0.31
N VAL A 113 4.98 -7.79 0.59
CA VAL A 113 5.87 -7.05 -0.32
C VAL A 113 7.15 -6.69 0.43
N ILE A 114 8.28 -7.05 -0.14
CA ILE A 114 9.60 -6.69 0.37
C ILE A 114 10.34 -5.95 -0.74
N CYS A 115 10.70 -4.70 -0.48
CA CYS A 115 11.42 -3.83 -1.41
C CYS A 115 12.86 -3.60 -0.97
N ASP A 116 13.67 -3.11 -1.91
CA ASP A 116 15.03 -2.64 -1.65
C ASP A 116 15.01 -1.57 -0.54
N PRO A 117 15.70 -1.77 0.60
CA PRO A 117 15.67 -0.86 1.73
C PRO A 117 16.31 0.51 1.43
N ASP A 118 17.14 0.59 0.39
CA ASP A 118 17.83 1.83 0.00
C ASP A 118 16.99 2.74 -0.90
N VAL A 119 15.77 2.29 -1.29
CA VAL A 119 14.86 3.05 -2.14
C VAL A 119 13.53 3.24 -1.43
N ARG A 120 13.08 4.48 -1.35
CA ARG A 120 11.77 4.79 -0.77
C ARG A 120 10.68 4.33 -1.73
N VAL A 121 9.74 3.56 -1.21
CA VAL A 121 8.50 3.16 -1.87
C VAL A 121 7.34 3.83 -1.14
N ASN A 122 6.45 4.47 -1.87
CA ASN A 122 5.32 5.20 -1.31
C ASN A 122 4.18 4.23 -0.92
N THR A 123 3.24 4.72 -0.12
CA THR A 123 2.11 3.91 0.37
C THR A 123 1.23 3.42 -0.77
N GLU A 124 1.02 4.25 -1.79
CA GLU A 124 0.23 3.96 -2.98
C GLU A 124 0.85 2.83 -3.80
N GLU A 125 2.17 2.90 -4.00
CA GLU A 125 2.94 1.86 -4.69
C GLU A 125 2.86 0.53 -3.92
N LEU A 126 3.06 0.56 -2.59
CA LEU A 126 2.96 -0.64 -1.75
C LEU A 126 1.55 -1.24 -1.77
N SER A 127 0.52 -0.41 -1.67
CA SER A 127 -0.88 -0.84 -1.73
C SER A 127 -1.17 -1.52 -3.06
N LEU A 128 -0.74 -0.91 -4.18
CA LEU A 128 -0.87 -1.48 -5.51
C LEU A 128 -0.15 -2.82 -5.65
N LEU A 129 1.09 -2.93 -5.15
CA LEU A 129 1.88 -4.14 -5.24
C LEU A 129 1.27 -5.30 -4.43
N ARG A 130 0.69 -5.03 -3.27
CA ARG A 130 -0.02 -6.04 -2.45
C ARG A 130 -1.17 -6.69 -3.20
N LEU A 131 -1.89 -5.93 -4.01
CA LEU A 131 -3.00 -6.43 -4.82
C LEU A 131 -2.53 -7.31 -6.00
N ARG A 132 -1.22 -7.40 -6.22
CA ARG A 132 -0.59 -8.23 -7.25
C ARG A 132 -0.20 -9.62 -6.79
N GLY A 133 -0.30 -9.92 -5.51
CA GLY A 133 -0.05 -11.27 -4.98
C GLY A 133 -0.97 -12.30 -5.65
N SER A 134 -0.42 -13.44 -6.07
CA SER A 134 -1.20 -14.49 -6.76
C SER A 134 -2.39 -15.00 -5.94
N ASN A 135 -2.30 -14.90 -4.62
CA ASN A 135 -3.33 -15.33 -3.68
C ASN A 135 -4.08 -14.13 -3.06
N PHE A 136 -4.03 -12.95 -3.67
CA PHE A 136 -4.81 -11.80 -3.18
C PHE A 136 -6.29 -12.15 -3.11
N VAL A 137 -6.81 -12.79 -4.15
CA VAL A 137 -8.16 -13.37 -4.14
C VAL A 137 -8.01 -14.89 -4.14
N ASP A 138 -7.74 -15.48 -2.99
CA ASP A 138 -7.62 -16.94 -2.83
C ASP A 138 -8.99 -17.52 -2.50
N THR A 139 -9.56 -18.28 -3.44
CA THR A 139 -10.86 -18.93 -3.27
C THR A 139 -10.92 -19.87 -2.08
N ASN A 140 -9.78 -20.39 -1.60
CA ASN A 140 -9.74 -21.25 -0.42
C ASN A 140 -9.86 -20.48 0.90
N GLN A 141 -9.61 -19.16 0.87
CA GLN A 141 -9.69 -18.28 2.05
C GLN A 141 -10.99 -17.48 2.07
N ILE A 142 -11.73 -17.43 0.95
CA ILE A 142 -13.01 -16.71 0.87
C ILE A 142 -14.07 -17.53 1.59
N ASP A 143 -14.71 -16.93 2.57
CA ASP A 143 -15.82 -17.54 3.30
C ASP A 143 -17.12 -17.61 2.45
N ALA A 144 -18.15 -18.26 2.98
CA ALA A 144 -19.46 -18.37 2.31
C ALA A 144 -20.16 -17.02 2.04
N LYS A 145 -19.64 -15.90 2.59
CA LYS A 145 -20.12 -14.53 2.39
C LYS A 145 -19.25 -13.74 1.41
N ASN A 146 -18.34 -14.41 0.67
CA ASN A 146 -17.38 -13.77 -0.22
C ASN A 146 -16.43 -12.81 0.50
N HIS A 147 -16.07 -13.13 1.73
CA HIS A 147 -15.22 -12.31 2.59
C HIS A 147 -13.93 -13.05 2.91
N TRP A 148 -12.81 -12.32 3.00
CA TRP A 148 -11.53 -12.83 3.51
C TRP A 148 -10.76 -11.76 4.25
N ARG A 149 -9.83 -12.19 5.06
CA ARG A 149 -9.01 -11.32 5.90
C ARG A 149 -7.53 -11.59 5.67
N VAL A 150 -6.77 -10.52 5.62
CA VAL A 150 -5.30 -10.55 5.56
C VAL A 150 -4.78 -9.90 6.84
N ASP A 151 -3.96 -10.63 7.59
CA ASP A 151 -3.30 -10.15 8.80
C ASP A 151 -1.79 -10.21 8.58
N GLN A 152 -1.15 -9.04 8.60
CA GLN A 152 0.30 -8.85 8.45
C GLN A 152 0.88 -8.20 9.71
N SER A 153 0.24 -8.39 10.83
CA SER A 153 0.66 -7.83 12.11
C SER A 153 2.03 -8.33 12.54
N GLY A 154 2.80 -7.46 13.16
CA GLY A 154 4.11 -7.74 13.73
C GLY A 154 4.21 -7.27 15.18
N ASN A 155 5.42 -7.28 15.76
CA ASN A 155 5.63 -6.98 17.18
C ASN A 155 5.22 -5.55 17.59
N ARG A 156 5.27 -4.58 16.68
CA ARG A 156 4.97 -3.17 16.97
C ARG A 156 3.80 -2.60 16.19
N MET A 157 3.38 -3.30 15.16
CA MET A 157 2.32 -2.85 14.26
C MET A 157 1.30 -3.94 14.09
N SER A 158 0.02 -3.60 14.23
CA SER A 158 -1.10 -4.41 13.81
C SER A 158 -1.58 -3.91 12.45
N ASP A 159 -1.51 -4.73 11.42
CA ASP A 159 -1.94 -4.43 10.04
C ASP A 159 -2.94 -5.49 9.59
N VAL A 160 -4.20 -5.13 9.63
CA VAL A 160 -5.32 -6.03 9.32
C VAL A 160 -6.16 -5.42 8.22
N ALA A 161 -6.40 -6.20 7.18
CA ALA A 161 -7.29 -5.83 6.08
C ALA A 161 -8.39 -6.88 5.89
N ASP A 162 -9.61 -6.41 5.84
CA ASP A 162 -10.82 -7.18 5.55
C ASP A 162 -11.30 -6.82 4.14
N PHE A 163 -11.65 -7.83 3.35
CA PHE A 163 -12.10 -7.69 1.98
C PHE A 163 -13.42 -8.43 1.77
N SER A 164 -14.27 -7.89 0.90
CA SER A 164 -15.49 -8.58 0.46
C SER A 164 -15.74 -8.37 -1.02
N ILE A 165 -16.17 -9.43 -1.73
CA ILE A 165 -16.59 -9.34 -3.13
C ILE A 165 -18.05 -8.90 -3.15
N ASP A 166 -18.28 -7.64 -3.57
CA ASP A 166 -19.62 -7.08 -3.70
C ASP A 166 -20.30 -7.53 -5.00
N LYS A 167 -19.49 -7.74 -6.04
CA LYS A 167 -20.00 -8.12 -7.37
C LYS A 167 -18.93 -8.88 -8.15
N ASN A 168 -19.37 -9.92 -8.86
CA ASN A 168 -18.58 -10.63 -9.86
C ASN A 168 -19.36 -10.61 -11.18
N GLN A 169 -18.77 -10.02 -12.20
CA GLN A 169 -19.36 -9.95 -13.53
C GLN A 169 -18.28 -10.14 -14.59
N ASP A 170 -18.39 -11.22 -15.36
CA ASP A 170 -17.49 -11.53 -16.48
C ASP A 170 -15.99 -11.53 -16.11
N GLY A 171 -15.67 -12.04 -14.91
CA GLY A 171 -14.30 -12.08 -14.38
C GLY A 171 -13.80 -10.76 -13.80
N MET A 172 -14.63 -9.71 -13.82
CA MET A 172 -14.37 -8.47 -13.11
C MET A 172 -15.00 -8.53 -11.71
N LEU A 173 -14.17 -8.42 -10.70
CA LEU A 173 -14.60 -8.36 -9.31
C LEU A 173 -14.66 -6.91 -8.85
N LYS A 174 -15.76 -6.54 -8.18
CA LYS A 174 -15.82 -5.34 -7.36
C LYS A 174 -15.64 -5.75 -5.91
N ILE A 175 -14.61 -5.24 -5.28
CA ILE A 175 -14.17 -5.62 -3.94
C ILE A 175 -14.22 -4.38 -3.05
N SER A 176 -14.90 -4.46 -1.92
CA SER A 176 -14.79 -3.49 -0.83
C SER A 176 -13.70 -3.92 0.13
N SER A 177 -12.94 -2.98 0.66
CA SER A 177 -11.87 -3.21 1.61
C SER A 177 -11.98 -2.28 2.81
N THR A 178 -11.60 -2.80 3.97
CA THR A 178 -11.34 -1.99 5.17
C THR A 178 -10.01 -2.46 5.76
N ARG A 179 -9.05 -1.54 5.92
CA ARG A 179 -7.75 -1.82 6.51
C ARG A 179 -7.58 -0.98 7.76
N ILE A 180 -7.06 -1.58 8.81
CA ILE A 180 -6.70 -0.92 10.05
C ILE A 180 -5.23 -1.18 10.32
N LEU A 181 -4.46 -0.10 10.33
CA LEU A 181 -3.06 -0.11 10.71
C LEU A 181 -2.93 0.65 12.02
N ARG A 182 -2.36 0.03 13.04
CA ARG A 182 -2.15 0.67 14.35
C ARG A 182 -0.84 0.26 14.97
N GLU A 183 -0.23 1.18 15.68
CA GLU A 183 0.89 0.88 16.56
C GLU A 183 0.39 0.16 17.81
N THR A 184 1.10 -0.90 18.25
CA THR A 184 0.67 -1.71 19.41
C THR A 184 0.94 -1.04 20.75
N ASP A 185 1.81 -0.03 20.79
CA ASP A 185 2.08 0.75 21.99
C ASP A 185 1.00 1.82 22.23
N ALA A 186 0.56 1.98 23.46
CA ALA A 186 -0.75 2.49 23.89
C ALA A 186 -1.13 3.95 23.49
N ILE A 187 -0.26 4.72 22.86
CA ILE A 187 -0.52 6.13 22.44
C ILE A 187 -0.19 6.31 20.97
N GLY A 188 -0.28 5.20 20.22
CA GLY A 188 0.24 5.16 18.89
C GLY A 188 -0.68 5.68 17.80
N PHE A 189 -0.12 5.79 16.66
CA PHE A 189 -0.71 6.04 15.38
C PHE A 189 -1.81 5.01 15.03
N VAL A 190 -2.92 5.48 14.51
CA VAL A 190 -3.99 4.64 13.95
C VAL A 190 -4.34 5.17 12.57
N SER A 191 -4.26 4.30 11.56
CA SER A 191 -4.81 4.56 10.24
C SER A 191 -5.98 3.61 9.98
N THR A 192 -7.04 4.14 9.38
CA THR A 192 -8.16 3.37 8.87
C THR A 192 -8.35 3.74 7.41
N THR A 193 -8.31 2.75 6.53
CA THR A 193 -8.53 2.92 5.10
C THR A 193 -9.80 2.17 4.72
N ASN A 194 -10.72 2.84 4.03
CA ASN A 194 -11.86 2.21 3.37
C ASN A 194 -11.67 2.34 1.87
N GLY A 195 -11.80 1.24 1.15
CA GLY A 195 -11.48 1.20 -0.26
C GLY A 195 -12.48 0.45 -1.12
N THR A 196 -12.41 0.71 -2.41
CA THR A 196 -13.08 -0.06 -3.45
C THR A 196 -12.07 -0.41 -4.53
N ILE A 197 -12.02 -1.69 -4.90
CA ILE A 197 -11.09 -2.23 -5.88
C ILE A 197 -11.90 -2.85 -7.01
N SER A 198 -11.63 -2.44 -8.24
CA SER A 198 -12.05 -3.19 -9.42
C SER A 198 -10.89 -4.09 -9.84
N TYR A 199 -11.11 -5.39 -9.85
CA TYR A 199 -10.06 -6.39 -10.04
C TYR A 199 -10.39 -7.32 -11.21
N ASP A 200 -9.48 -7.39 -12.17
CA ASP A 200 -9.58 -8.36 -13.26
C ASP A 200 -8.95 -9.69 -12.79
N TRP A 201 -9.83 -10.64 -12.50
CA TRP A 201 -9.43 -11.97 -12.03
C TRP A 201 -8.65 -12.76 -13.09
N GLY A 202 -9.04 -12.64 -14.35
CA GLY A 202 -8.37 -13.38 -15.44
C GLY A 202 -6.93 -12.93 -15.66
N ARG A 203 -6.66 -11.64 -15.42
CA ARG A 203 -5.34 -11.04 -15.57
C ARG A 203 -4.59 -10.87 -14.25
N LEU A 204 -5.22 -11.13 -13.11
CA LEU A 204 -4.70 -10.91 -11.76
C LEU A 204 -4.16 -9.48 -11.57
N VAL A 205 -4.98 -8.50 -11.93
CA VAL A 205 -4.61 -7.08 -11.79
C VAL A 205 -5.76 -6.24 -11.26
N PRO A 206 -5.51 -5.30 -10.35
CA PRO A 206 -6.45 -4.22 -10.08
C PRO A 206 -6.52 -3.31 -11.31
N THR A 207 -7.72 -3.01 -11.77
CA THR A 207 -7.96 -2.05 -12.85
C THR A 207 -8.29 -0.67 -12.33
N SER A 208 -8.82 -0.59 -11.10
CA SER A 208 -9.03 0.66 -10.37
C SER A 208 -8.96 0.38 -8.87
N VAL A 209 -8.40 1.32 -8.13
CA VAL A 209 -8.38 1.36 -6.66
C VAL A 209 -8.79 2.75 -6.24
N VAL A 210 -9.73 2.85 -5.32
CA VAL A 210 -10.13 4.11 -4.67
C VAL A 210 -10.09 3.89 -3.17
N ASP A 211 -9.22 4.61 -2.49
CA ASP A 211 -9.01 4.52 -1.05
C ASP A 211 -9.29 5.86 -0.37
N ASP A 212 -9.95 5.79 0.78
CA ASP A 212 -10.17 6.91 1.70
C ASP A 212 -9.55 6.52 3.04
N GLU A 213 -8.38 7.06 3.30
CA GLU A 213 -7.59 6.80 4.50
C GLU A 213 -7.78 7.93 5.50
N THR A 214 -7.99 7.58 6.76
CA THR A 214 -7.98 8.50 7.88
C THR A 214 -6.88 8.11 8.85
N ILE A 215 -5.92 8.99 9.02
CA ILE A 215 -4.78 8.83 9.91
C ILE A 215 -5.00 9.69 11.14
N ARG A 216 -5.01 9.07 12.31
CA ARG A 216 -5.03 9.77 13.58
C ARG A 216 -3.65 9.68 14.22
N GLN A 217 -3.03 10.83 14.46
CA GLN A 217 -1.72 10.94 15.10
C GLN A 217 -1.88 11.58 16.47
N PRO A 218 -1.30 11.00 17.52
CA PRO A 218 -1.27 11.63 18.83
C PRO A 218 -0.42 12.90 18.75
N GLY A 219 -0.97 13.97 19.29
CA GLY A 219 -0.23 15.21 19.53
C GLY A 219 0.27 15.31 20.97
N SER A 220 0.81 16.45 21.34
CA SER A 220 1.17 16.74 22.72
C SER A 220 -0.06 17.20 23.52
N LEU A 221 -0.22 16.70 24.76
CA LEU A 221 -1.18 17.20 25.75
C LEU A 221 -2.63 17.31 25.21
N ASP A 222 -3.30 16.16 25.09
CA ASP A 222 -4.72 16.08 24.71
C ASP A 222 -5.08 16.62 23.31
N ARG A 223 -4.10 16.76 22.44
CA ARG A 223 -4.27 17.12 21.05
C ARG A 223 -4.07 15.89 20.16
N TYR A 224 -4.84 15.80 19.10
CA TYR A 224 -4.53 14.89 18.01
C TYR A 224 -4.82 15.58 16.68
N SER A 225 -4.02 15.24 15.68
CA SER A 225 -4.28 15.62 14.31
C SER A 225 -4.91 14.45 13.55
N THR A 226 -5.85 14.78 12.69
CA THR A 226 -6.45 13.83 11.78
C THR A 226 -6.08 14.27 10.37
N VAL A 227 -5.47 13.36 9.63
CA VAL A 227 -5.18 13.54 8.21
C VAL A 227 -6.09 12.59 7.45
N ARG A 228 -6.87 13.11 6.52
CA ARG A 228 -7.66 12.32 5.58
C ARG A 228 -7.03 12.40 4.22
N THR A 229 -6.80 11.25 3.63
CA THR A 229 -6.20 11.10 2.32
C THR A 229 -7.15 10.35 1.40
N GLN A 230 -7.40 10.90 0.23
CA GLN A 230 -8.13 10.20 -0.83
C GLN A 230 -7.16 9.88 -1.96
N THR A 231 -7.07 8.60 -2.30
CA THR A 231 -6.22 8.10 -3.37
C THR A 231 -7.09 7.41 -4.42
N SER A 232 -6.82 7.67 -5.69
CA SER A 232 -7.43 6.95 -6.80
C SER A 232 -6.34 6.50 -7.76
N LEU A 233 -6.38 5.21 -8.11
CA LEU A 233 -5.48 4.57 -9.06
C LEU A 233 -6.31 3.99 -10.20
N THR A 234 -5.88 4.19 -11.44
CA THR A 234 -6.54 3.62 -12.63
C THR A 234 -5.52 3.04 -13.58
N LEU A 235 -5.68 1.78 -13.96
CA LEU A 235 -4.84 1.11 -14.94
C LEU A 235 -5.12 1.69 -16.33
N ILE A 236 -4.11 2.30 -16.95
CA ILE A 236 -4.22 2.89 -18.30
C ILE A 236 -3.49 2.06 -19.35
N ARG A 237 -2.56 1.20 -18.96
CA ARG A 237 -1.80 0.35 -19.86
C ARG A 237 -1.44 -0.97 -19.21
N ASP A 238 -1.63 -2.05 -19.97
CA ASP A 238 -1.19 -3.39 -19.63
C ASP A 238 -0.59 -4.05 -20.88
N SER A 239 0.69 -4.31 -20.90
CA SER A 239 1.37 -4.88 -22.05
C SER A 239 0.93 -6.31 -22.39
N ALA A 240 0.32 -7.03 -21.45
CA ALA A 240 -0.23 -8.36 -21.69
C ALA A 240 -1.57 -8.31 -22.43
N ALA A 241 -2.34 -7.22 -22.28
CA ALA A 241 -3.62 -7.05 -22.97
C ALA A 241 -3.48 -6.81 -24.48
N ALA A 242 -2.30 -6.44 -24.95
CA ALA A 242 -2.01 -6.19 -26.37
C ALA A 242 -1.83 -7.47 -27.22
N LYS A 243 -1.94 -8.66 -26.63
CA LYS A 243 -1.75 -9.95 -27.33
C LYS A 243 -3.05 -10.68 -27.66
N THR A 244 -4.17 -9.98 -27.84
CA THR A 244 -5.34 -10.59 -28.46
C THR A 244 -5.18 -10.48 -29.97
N PRO A 245 -5.15 -11.61 -30.69
CA PRO A 245 -4.98 -11.65 -32.17
C PRO A 245 -6.14 -11.03 -32.88
#